data_b70796ab33d7bfb63dce731639190da6
#
_entry.id   b70796ab33d7bfb63dce731639190da6
#
_cell.length_a   1.000
_cell.length_b   1.000
_cell.length_c   1.000
_cell.angle_alpha   90.00
_cell.angle_beta   90.00
_cell.angle_gamma   90.00
#
_symmetry.space_group_name_H-M   'P 1'
#
loop_
_entity.id
_entity.type
_entity.pdbx_description
1 polymer ?
#
loop_
_entity_poly.entity_id
_entity_poly.type
_entity_poly.pdbx_seq_one_letter_code
_entity_poly.pdbx_strand_id
1 'polypeptide(L)'
;MKKLLTFVAAACMAFYAGAQSLSVSSDQLHWNGGTLVIDTPKRPAGQTDVIQLTAPKLETVRVAFVGLGMRGPGAVARWTYIPGVQIVALCDYVKERAEECQKYLRNAGLPPADIYSGPNGYEEVCKREDVDIVYVATDWDHHFPVAKCALENGKHTAIEVPSAMNLAQCWELINLSERTRKHCMILENCCYDWYELNALNMAQNGVFGEVIRAEGAYIHNLDPFWDAYWKNPNGSDPDQLGWRMKYNMENRGDVYATHGLGPVALCMNIHRGDRFTTLVAMDTKAVHGPDYVEAKTGKRPTEYRNGDQTTTLMRTAEGKVVEIQHNVMNPQPYNRLFKLTGTKGYATKYPEEHFALDPGQLTASGVTPKVDDLSSHGFLPAAEHQALVEKYTHPIIKKYGEMGKKVGGHGGMDFFMDARLVYCLQNGLPLDMDVYDLAEWCCLAELGALSMDNNCCSVEFPDFTRGAWKKVNGFQFAWAKPEAEAAAAAAAEASTKAQKERCAAEKLWEKYDKLKIIKGSKKIRPRKR
;
A
#
# COMPACT_ATOMS: atom_id res chain seq x y z
N MET A 1 30.58 35.12 20.58
CA MET A 1 29.64 34.66 19.53
C MET A 1 29.43 33.16 19.50
N LYS A 2 30.43 32.27 19.61
CA LYS A 2 30.22 30.80 19.61
C LYS A 2 29.37 30.25 20.77
N LYS A 3 29.41 30.86 21.96
CA LYS A 3 28.59 30.44 23.13
C LYS A 3 27.09 30.84 23.02
N LEU A 4 26.77 31.86 22.21
CA LEU A 4 25.39 32.30 22.01
C LEU A 4 24.63 31.41 21.03
N LEU A 5 25.33 30.88 20.02
CA LEU A 5 24.75 29.92 19.05
C LEU A 5 24.41 28.55 19.69
N THR A 6 25.23 28.10 20.65
CA THR A 6 24.96 26.84 21.37
C THR A 6 23.75 26.96 22.31
N PHE A 7 23.46 28.12 22.85
CA PHE A 7 22.30 28.35 23.72
C PHE A 7 20.99 28.47 22.92
N VAL A 8 21.03 28.99 21.69
CA VAL A 8 19.85 29.04 20.80
C VAL A 8 19.46 27.63 20.30
N ALA A 9 20.43 26.79 19.99
CA ALA A 9 20.16 25.38 19.60
C ALA A 9 19.57 24.56 20.77
N ALA A 10 20.03 24.77 22.00
CA ALA A 10 19.48 24.11 23.19
C ALA A 10 18.11 24.65 23.60
N ALA A 11 17.82 25.93 23.37
CA ALA A 11 16.50 26.50 23.66
C ALA A 11 15.42 26.07 22.68
N CYS A 12 15.75 25.76 21.42
CA CYS A 12 14.80 25.20 20.46
C CYS A 12 14.42 23.74 20.77
N MET A 13 15.27 22.99 21.47
CA MET A 13 14.94 21.61 21.88
C MET A 13 14.08 21.52 23.15
N ALA A 14 13.91 22.59 23.90
CA ALA A 14 13.12 22.60 25.15
C ALA A 14 11.61 22.86 24.93
N PHE A 15 11.14 23.10 23.69
CA PHE A 15 9.71 23.28 23.37
C PHE A 15 8.98 22.00 22.98
N TYR A 16 9.61 20.82 23.12
CA TYR A 16 9.06 19.51 22.71
C TYR A 16 8.18 18.80 23.75
N ALA A 17 7.67 19.49 24.74
CA ALA A 17 6.70 18.90 25.69
C ALA A 17 5.30 18.86 25.05
N GLY A 18 5.09 17.98 24.07
CA GLY A 18 3.85 17.79 23.32
C GLY A 18 4.05 17.32 21.88
N ALA A 19 5.30 17.20 21.44
CA ALA A 19 5.60 16.68 20.10
C ALA A 19 5.33 15.16 20.04
N GLN A 20 4.81 14.70 18.91
CA GLN A 20 4.78 13.27 18.55
C GLN A 20 6.15 12.66 18.89
N SER A 21 6.17 11.53 19.60
CA SER A 21 7.43 10.83 19.87
C SER A 21 7.99 10.38 18.52
N LEU A 22 9.03 11.05 18.05
CA LEU A 22 9.72 10.67 16.82
C LEU A 22 10.30 9.26 16.99
N SER A 23 10.21 8.46 15.94
CA SER A 23 10.80 7.12 15.94
C SER A 23 12.31 7.15 15.74
N VAL A 24 12.84 8.30 15.30
CA VAL A 24 14.28 8.58 15.17
C VAL A 24 14.77 9.34 16.40
N SER A 25 15.94 8.98 16.90
CA SER A 25 16.55 9.64 18.05
C SER A 25 17.11 11.01 17.67
N SER A 26 17.16 11.94 18.63
CA SER A 26 17.63 13.31 18.41
C SER A 26 19.09 13.41 17.92
N ASP A 27 19.91 12.42 18.16
CA ASP A 27 21.29 12.33 17.67
C ASP A 27 21.38 11.93 16.18
N GLN A 28 20.29 11.43 15.59
CA GLN A 28 20.15 11.17 14.15
C GLN A 28 19.68 12.41 13.38
N LEU A 29 19.33 13.49 14.07
CA LEU A 29 18.81 14.72 13.49
C LEU A 29 19.82 15.84 13.60
N HIS A 30 20.11 16.51 12.49
CA HIS A 30 20.96 17.71 12.50
C HIS A 30 20.55 18.73 11.44
N TRP A 31 20.94 19.98 11.64
CA TRP A 31 20.66 21.04 10.68
C TRP A 31 21.81 21.21 9.69
N ASN A 32 21.47 21.23 8.41
CA ASN A 32 22.37 21.61 7.33
C ASN A 32 21.78 22.83 6.60
N GLY A 33 22.30 24.02 6.90
CA GLY A 33 21.69 25.26 6.44
C GLY A 33 20.26 25.41 7.00
N GLY A 34 19.27 25.55 6.13
CA GLY A 34 17.84 25.63 6.49
C GLY A 34 17.08 24.31 6.39
N THR A 35 17.77 23.19 6.20
CA THR A 35 17.17 21.85 6.03
C THR A 35 17.47 21.00 7.26
N LEU A 36 16.45 20.36 7.80
CA LEU A 36 16.58 19.32 8.82
C LEU A 36 16.96 18.01 8.15
N VAL A 37 18.12 17.46 8.51
CA VAL A 37 18.67 16.22 7.92
C VAL A 37 18.46 15.06 8.87
N ILE A 38 18.05 13.92 8.30
CA ILE A 38 17.93 12.65 8.98
C ILE A 38 19.01 11.72 8.46
N ASP A 39 19.89 11.27 9.33
CA ASP A 39 20.98 10.38 8.93
C ASP A 39 20.45 9.05 8.38
N THR A 40 20.85 8.72 7.15
CA THR A 40 20.55 7.40 6.55
C THR A 40 21.34 6.32 7.27
N PRO A 41 20.71 5.33 7.95
CA PRO A 41 21.43 4.26 8.63
C PRO A 41 22.27 3.45 7.65
N LYS A 42 23.48 3.10 8.03
CA LYS A 42 24.33 2.21 7.23
C LYS A 42 23.68 0.84 7.07
N ARG A 43 23.88 0.23 5.88
CA ARG A 43 23.42 -1.14 5.67
C ARG A 43 24.18 -2.08 6.62
N PRO A 44 23.48 -2.97 7.35
CA PRO A 44 24.13 -3.96 8.20
C PRO A 44 25.11 -4.85 7.42
N ALA A 45 26.19 -5.27 8.07
CA ALA A 45 27.22 -6.09 7.43
C ALA A 45 26.63 -7.41 6.89
N GLY A 46 27.07 -7.80 5.69
CA GLY A 46 26.59 -9.00 5.02
C GLY A 46 25.24 -8.89 4.33
N GLN A 47 24.56 -7.75 4.43
CA GLN A 47 23.30 -7.50 3.70
C GLN A 47 23.55 -6.82 2.36
N THR A 48 22.67 -7.09 1.40
CA THR A 48 22.66 -6.46 0.08
C THR A 48 21.24 -5.95 -0.20
N ASP A 49 21.13 -4.91 -1.05
CA ASP A 49 19.83 -4.40 -1.43
C ASP A 49 18.92 -5.45 -2.10
N VAL A 50 17.63 -5.16 -2.12
CA VAL A 50 16.59 -6.00 -2.69
C VAL A 50 15.91 -5.34 -3.90
N ILE A 51 16.55 -4.35 -4.51
CA ILE A 51 16.08 -3.80 -5.79
C ILE A 51 16.01 -4.93 -6.82
N GLN A 52 14.84 -5.11 -7.43
CA GLN A 52 14.55 -6.23 -8.33
C GLN A 52 14.87 -7.61 -7.74
N LEU A 53 14.59 -7.80 -6.46
CA LEU A 53 14.72 -9.09 -5.80
C LEU A 53 13.92 -10.16 -6.56
N THR A 54 14.59 -11.26 -6.90
CA THR A 54 13.96 -12.50 -7.36
C THR A 54 13.93 -13.53 -6.23
N ALA A 55 12.96 -14.44 -6.26
CA ALA A 55 12.87 -15.55 -5.31
C ALA A 55 12.69 -16.87 -6.06
N PRO A 56 12.90 -18.02 -5.42
CA PRO A 56 12.55 -19.30 -6.03
C PRO A 56 11.08 -19.34 -6.46
N LYS A 57 10.79 -19.94 -7.61
CA LYS A 57 9.43 -20.12 -8.12
C LYS A 57 8.59 -20.96 -7.16
N LEU A 58 7.35 -20.54 -6.95
CA LEU A 58 6.37 -21.28 -6.19
C LEU A 58 5.32 -21.86 -7.15
N GLU A 59 5.32 -23.16 -7.41
CA GLU A 59 4.28 -23.80 -8.24
C GLU A 59 2.88 -23.57 -7.64
N THR A 60 2.78 -23.65 -6.33
CA THR A 60 1.60 -23.28 -5.53
C THR A 60 2.00 -22.24 -4.51
N VAL A 61 1.28 -21.13 -4.47
CA VAL A 61 1.47 -20.08 -3.47
C VAL A 61 0.59 -20.40 -2.25
N ARG A 62 1.21 -20.84 -1.15
CA ARG A 62 0.53 -21.16 0.09
C ARG A 62 0.45 -19.90 0.96
N VAL A 63 -0.75 -19.35 1.08
CA VAL A 63 -0.99 -18.08 1.75
C VAL A 63 -1.68 -18.25 3.10
N ALA A 64 -1.25 -17.47 4.07
CA ALA A 64 -1.96 -17.25 5.32
C ALA A 64 -2.45 -15.81 5.38
N PHE A 65 -3.72 -15.60 5.75
CA PHE A 65 -4.30 -14.28 5.97
C PHE A 65 -4.33 -13.95 7.45
N VAL A 66 -3.80 -12.79 7.82
CA VAL A 66 -3.79 -12.27 9.18
C VAL A 66 -4.50 -10.92 9.21
N GLY A 67 -5.58 -10.83 9.99
CA GLY A 67 -6.49 -9.68 10.02
C GLY A 67 -7.68 -9.90 9.07
N LEU A 68 -8.84 -10.23 9.65
CA LEU A 68 -10.07 -10.58 8.93
C LEU A 68 -11.24 -9.69 9.37
N GLY A 69 -10.92 -8.43 9.65
CA GLY A 69 -11.89 -7.40 9.96
C GLY A 69 -12.58 -6.85 8.71
N MET A 70 -12.16 -5.66 8.27
CA MET A 70 -12.79 -4.96 7.15
C MET A 70 -12.25 -5.41 5.79
N ARG A 71 -10.92 -5.39 5.58
CA ARG A 71 -10.26 -5.66 4.29
C ARG A 71 -10.03 -7.14 4.02
N GLY A 72 -9.61 -7.86 5.05
CA GLY A 72 -9.20 -9.27 4.94
C GLY A 72 -10.22 -10.21 4.31
N PRO A 73 -11.51 -10.19 4.68
CA PRO A 73 -12.53 -11.07 4.08
C PRO A 73 -12.64 -10.90 2.56
N GLY A 74 -12.56 -9.66 2.08
CA GLY A 74 -12.55 -9.35 0.65
C GLY A 74 -11.31 -9.91 -0.05
N ALA A 75 -10.14 -9.85 0.58
CA ALA A 75 -8.91 -10.43 0.05
C ALA A 75 -9.00 -11.96 -0.02
N VAL A 76 -9.43 -12.62 1.05
CA VAL A 76 -9.68 -14.09 1.06
C VAL A 76 -10.60 -14.49 -0.10
N ALA A 77 -11.71 -13.75 -0.29
CA ALA A 77 -12.65 -14.04 -1.38
C ALA A 77 -11.99 -13.88 -2.76
N ARG A 78 -11.23 -12.79 -3.00
CA ARG A 78 -10.55 -12.54 -4.29
C ARG A 78 -9.51 -13.61 -4.62
N TRP A 79 -8.72 -14.02 -3.62
CA TRP A 79 -7.67 -15.00 -3.82
C TRP A 79 -8.18 -16.39 -4.23
N THR A 80 -9.43 -16.73 -3.91
CA THR A 80 -10.05 -17.98 -4.39
C THR A 80 -10.21 -18.05 -5.92
N TYR A 81 -10.11 -16.91 -6.62
CA TYR A 81 -10.19 -16.83 -8.08
C TYR A 81 -8.82 -16.87 -8.77
N ILE A 82 -7.71 -16.86 -8.00
CA ILE A 82 -6.35 -16.84 -8.57
C ILE A 82 -5.82 -18.27 -8.67
N PRO A 83 -5.45 -18.74 -9.87
CA PRO A 83 -4.95 -20.11 -10.05
C PRO A 83 -3.62 -20.34 -9.32
N GLY A 84 -3.45 -21.57 -8.80
CA GLY A 84 -2.21 -21.96 -8.12
C GLY A 84 -2.04 -21.36 -6.73
N VAL A 85 -3.13 -20.94 -6.10
CA VAL A 85 -3.16 -20.48 -4.72
C VAL A 85 -3.74 -21.56 -3.82
N GLN A 86 -3.17 -21.72 -2.64
CA GLN A 86 -3.72 -22.48 -1.53
C GLN A 86 -3.79 -21.62 -0.29
N ILE A 87 -5.01 -21.37 0.22
CA ILE A 87 -5.22 -20.66 1.49
C ILE A 87 -5.09 -21.68 2.61
N VAL A 88 -3.98 -21.63 3.36
CA VAL A 88 -3.64 -22.65 4.37
C VAL A 88 -3.97 -22.24 5.79
N ALA A 89 -4.06 -20.92 6.06
CA ALA A 89 -4.40 -20.42 7.39
C ALA A 89 -5.21 -19.12 7.32
N LEU A 90 -6.14 -18.98 8.26
CA LEU A 90 -6.96 -17.78 8.50
C LEU A 90 -6.79 -17.37 9.97
N CYS A 91 -6.30 -16.18 10.21
CA CYS A 91 -5.98 -15.67 11.54
C CYS A 91 -6.61 -14.30 11.79
N ASP A 92 -7.30 -14.16 12.91
CA ASP A 92 -7.78 -12.89 13.43
C ASP A 92 -7.75 -12.90 14.95
N TYR A 93 -7.59 -11.73 15.57
CA TYR A 93 -7.73 -11.62 17.02
C TYR A 93 -9.07 -12.20 17.50
N VAL A 94 -10.14 -11.98 16.73
CA VAL A 94 -11.49 -12.48 16.93
C VAL A 94 -11.69 -13.77 16.12
N LYS A 95 -11.82 -14.89 16.81
CA LYS A 95 -11.91 -16.23 16.19
C LYS A 95 -13.05 -16.35 15.19
N GLU A 96 -14.20 -15.79 15.50
CA GLU A 96 -15.41 -15.84 14.70
C GLU A 96 -15.20 -15.22 13.31
N ARG A 97 -14.42 -14.17 13.18
CA ARG A 97 -14.05 -13.56 11.89
C ARG A 97 -13.27 -14.51 10.99
N ALA A 98 -12.32 -15.25 11.57
CA ALA A 98 -11.56 -16.25 10.83
C ALA A 98 -12.45 -17.45 10.45
N GLU A 99 -13.33 -17.88 11.34
CA GLU A 99 -14.31 -18.96 11.05
C GLU A 99 -15.30 -18.56 9.95
N GLU A 100 -15.77 -17.32 9.92
CA GLU A 100 -16.67 -16.82 8.88
C GLU A 100 -16.04 -16.79 7.49
N CYS A 101 -14.75 -16.52 7.39
CA CYS A 101 -14.02 -16.49 6.13
C CYS A 101 -13.93 -17.86 5.46
N GLN A 102 -14.12 -18.97 6.19
CA GLN A 102 -14.20 -20.33 5.62
C GLN A 102 -15.30 -20.47 4.56
N LYS A 103 -16.34 -19.64 4.62
CA LYS A 103 -17.42 -19.66 3.61
C LYS A 103 -16.91 -19.40 2.20
N TYR A 104 -15.89 -18.54 2.04
CA TYR A 104 -15.33 -18.22 0.72
C TYR A 104 -14.62 -19.42 0.11
N LEU A 105 -13.86 -20.17 0.93
CA LEU A 105 -13.18 -21.40 0.50
C LEU A 105 -14.20 -22.47 0.14
N ARG A 106 -15.22 -22.67 0.99
CA ARG A 106 -16.29 -23.62 0.74
C ARG A 106 -17.04 -23.33 -0.56
N ASN A 107 -17.42 -22.07 -0.78
CA ASN A 107 -18.11 -21.64 -2.00
C ASN A 107 -17.27 -21.83 -3.26
N ALA A 108 -15.95 -21.70 -3.15
CA ALA A 108 -15.01 -21.95 -4.25
C ALA A 108 -14.64 -23.43 -4.44
N GLY A 109 -15.13 -24.32 -3.57
CA GLY A 109 -14.78 -25.75 -3.58
C GLY A 109 -13.32 -26.02 -3.21
N LEU A 110 -12.72 -25.12 -2.40
CA LEU A 110 -11.35 -25.25 -1.89
C LEU A 110 -11.34 -25.96 -0.52
N PRO A 111 -10.22 -26.58 -0.12
CA PRO A 111 -10.06 -27.15 1.20
C PRO A 111 -10.23 -26.10 2.31
N PRO A 112 -10.69 -26.50 3.52
CA PRO A 112 -10.71 -25.59 4.66
C PRO A 112 -9.29 -25.23 5.09
N ALA A 113 -9.11 -23.95 5.50
CA ALA A 113 -7.88 -23.47 6.11
C ALA A 113 -7.88 -23.70 7.62
N ASP A 114 -6.70 -23.78 8.23
CA ASP A 114 -6.59 -23.82 9.67
C ASP A 114 -6.92 -22.44 10.28
N ILE A 115 -7.54 -22.47 11.46
CA ILE A 115 -7.97 -21.24 12.17
C ILE A 115 -7.03 -20.95 13.31
N TYR A 116 -6.53 -19.72 13.33
CA TYR A 116 -5.72 -19.14 14.42
C TYR A 116 -6.43 -17.92 15.00
N SER A 117 -6.27 -17.66 16.29
CA SER A 117 -6.93 -16.52 16.92
C SER A 117 -6.23 -16.04 18.20
N GLY A 118 -6.65 -14.85 18.66
CA GLY A 118 -6.09 -14.21 19.85
C GLY A 118 -4.84 -13.37 19.54
N PRO A 119 -4.26 -12.74 20.57
CA PRO A 119 -3.22 -11.73 20.39
C PRO A 119 -1.94 -12.25 19.73
N ASN A 120 -1.61 -13.53 19.91
CA ASN A 120 -0.40 -14.16 19.40
C ASN A 120 -0.66 -15.20 18.30
N GLY A 121 -1.89 -15.31 17.81
CA GLY A 121 -2.24 -16.30 16.78
C GLY A 121 -1.40 -16.17 15.50
N TYR A 122 -0.99 -14.96 15.14
CA TYR A 122 -0.14 -14.71 13.99
C TYR A 122 1.28 -15.29 14.15
N GLU A 123 1.81 -15.39 15.38
CA GLU A 123 3.13 -15.97 15.62
C GLU A 123 3.15 -17.47 15.29
N GLU A 124 2.05 -18.17 15.62
CA GLU A 124 1.90 -19.59 15.27
C GLU A 124 1.81 -19.77 13.74
N VAL A 125 1.06 -18.89 13.07
CA VAL A 125 0.97 -18.87 11.60
C VAL A 125 2.34 -18.66 10.95
N CYS A 126 3.13 -17.70 11.44
CA CYS A 126 4.45 -17.39 10.89
C CYS A 126 5.44 -18.56 11.01
N LYS A 127 5.31 -19.40 12.04
CA LYS A 127 6.18 -20.57 12.28
C LYS A 127 5.86 -21.78 11.40
N ARG A 128 4.74 -21.81 10.69
CA ARG A 128 4.33 -22.93 9.83
C ARG A 128 5.27 -23.12 8.65
N GLU A 129 5.66 -24.34 8.35
CA GLU A 129 6.51 -24.67 7.20
C GLU A 129 5.72 -24.65 5.87
N ASP A 130 4.41 -24.84 5.94
CA ASP A 130 3.52 -24.85 4.79
C ASP A 130 2.91 -23.47 4.46
N VAL A 131 3.47 -22.39 4.97
CA VAL A 131 3.15 -21.00 4.61
C VAL A 131 4.31 -20.41 3.82
N ASP A 132 4.05 -19.92 2.62
CA ASP A 132 5.02 -19.22 1.77
C ASP A 132 4.95 -17.70 1.94
N ILE A 133 3.72 -17.17 2.09
CA ILE A 133 3.46 -15.75 2.21
C ILE A 133 2.39 -15.47 3.27
N VAL A 134 2.60 -14.41 4.04
CA VAL A 134 1.62 -13.86 4.98
C VAL A 134 1.03 -12.58 4.39
N TYR A 135 -0.30 -12.59 4.17
CA TYR A 135 -1.09 -11.43 3.78
C TYR A 135 -1.58 -10.72 5.04
N VAL A 136 -1.13 -9.49 5.27
CA VAL A 136 -1.39 -8.73 6.50
C VAL A 136 -2.44 -7.66 6.24
N ALA A 137 -3.60 -7.78 6.91
CA ALA A 137 -4.72 -6.84 6.80
C ALA A 137 -5.34 -6.53 8.18
N THR A 138 -4.49 -6.37 9.17
CA THR A 138 -4.83 -6.02 10.56
C THR A 138 -5.21 -4.54 10.70
N ASP A 139 -5.33 -4.02 11.90
CA ASP A 139 -5.23 -2.58 12.14
C ASP A 139 -3.77 -2.10 11.97
N TRP A 140 -3.58 -0.78 11.87
CA TRP A 140 -2.27 -0.20 11.57
C TRP A 140 -1.19 -0.52 12.61
N ASP A 141 -1.55 -0.61 13.89
CA ASP A 141 -0.61 -0.93 14.97
C ASP A 141 -0.01 -2.34 14.81
N HIS A 142 -0.75 -3.25 14.15
CA HIS A 142 -0.34 -4.65 13.99
C HIS A 142 0.24 -4.98 12.61
N HIS A 143 0.24 -4.05 11.64
CA HIS A 143 0.87 -4.29 10.34
C HIS A 143 2.35 -4.66 10.49
N PHE A 144 3.12 -3.81 11.16
CA PHE A 144 4.55 -4.02 11.37
C PHE A 144 4.89 -5.26 12.21
N PRO A 145 4.29 -5.51 13.41
CA PRO A 145 4.62 -6.70 14.19
C PRO A 145 4.38 -8.01 13.45
N VAL A 146 3.28 -8.13 12.71
CA VAL A 146 2.96 -9.33 11.92
C VAL A 146 3.95 -9.50 10.77
N ALA A 147 4.23 -8.45 10.01
CA ALA A 147 5.18 -8.48 8.91
C ALA A 147 6.59 -8.83 9.38
N LYS A 148 7.04 -8.22 10.49
CA LYS A 148 8.33 -8.53 11.13
C LYS A 148 8.40 -10.01 11.47
N CYS A 149 7.40 -10.54 12.18
CA CYS A 149 7.34 -11.95 12.56
C CYS A 149 7.41 -12.87 11.33
N ALA A 150 6.68 -12.56 10.26
CA ALA A 150 6.69 -13.34 9.03
C ALA A 150 8.06 -13.34 8.35
N LEU A 151 8.69 -12.17 8.17
CA LEU A 151 10.02 -12.05 7.57
C LEU A 151 11.09 -12.78 8.41
N GLU A 152 11.06 -12.65 9.75
CA GLU A 152 11.99 -13.35 10.65
C GLU A 152 11.88 -14.88 10.56
N ASN A 153 10.68 -15.39 10.25
CA ASN A 153 10.41 -16.82 10.02
C ASN A 153 10.56 -17.22 8.53
N GLY A 154 11.19 -16.38 7.71
CA GLY A 154 11.52 -16.69 6.32
C GLY A 154 10.32 -16.72 5.37
N LYS A 155 9.22 -16.03 5.69
CA LYS A 155 8.04 -15.89 4.82
C LYS A 155 8.13 -14.61 4.00
N HIS A 156 7.55 -14.63 2.79
CA HIS A 156 7.21 -13.41 2.08
C HIS A 156 6.08 -12.68 2.81
N THR A 157 5.99 -11.36 2.66
CA THR A 157 4.89 -10.57 3.22
C THR A 157 4.27 -9.66 2.18
N ALA A 158 2.95 -9.51 2.28
CA ALA A 158 2.19 -8.49 1.58
C ALA A 158 1.30 -7.77 2.61
N ILE A 159 1.42 -6.45 2.72
CA ILE A 159 0.91 -5.70 3.86
C ILE A 159 -0.01 -4.59 3.36
N GLU A 160 -1.25 -4.53 3.88
CA GLU A 160 -2.21 -3.45 3.62
C GLU A 160 -1.63 -2.09 4.03
N VAL A 161 -2.19 -1.05 3.46
CA VAL A 161 -1.72 0.33 3.60
C VAL A 161 -2.29 1.03 4.85
N PRO A 162 -1.47 1.87 5.48
CA PRO A 162 -0.02 2.01 5.39
C PRO A 162 0.69 0.83 6.06
N SER A 163 1.73 0.33 5.44
CA SER A 163 2.41 -0.89 5.90
C SER A 163 3.36 -0.65 7.07
N ALA A 164 3.77 0.59 7.28
CA ALA A 164 4.60 1.05 8.39
C ALA A 164 4.08 2.42 8.86
N MET A 165 4.26 2.72 10.14
CA MET A 165 3.70 3.91 10.77
C MET A 165 4.76 4.98 11.07
N ASN A 166 6.04 4.64 10.95
CA ASN A 166 7.15 5.53 11.25
C ASN A 166 8.46 5.06 10.60
N LEU A 167 9.48 5.91 10.62
CA LEU A 167 10.78 5.66 10.01
C LEU A 167 11.51 4.45 10.60
N ALA A 168 11.41 4.21 11.91
CA ALA A 168 12.05 3.06 12.53
C ALA A 168 11.49 1.73 12.00
N GLN A 169 10.17 1.65 11.84
CA GLN A 169 9.50 0.48 11.24
C GLN A 169 9.89 0.32 9.76
N CYS A 170 9.96 1.41 9.01
CA CYS A 170 10.43 1.38 7.61
C CYS A 170 11.83 0.78 7.51
N TRP A 171 12.78 1.27 8.30
CA TRP A 171 14.15 0.76 8.31
C TRP A 171 14.26 -0.69 8.75
N GLU A 172 13.48 -1.10 9.74
CA GLU A 172 13.48 -2.49 10.21
C GLU A 172 12.94 -3.44 9.13
N LEU A 173 11.85 -3.10 8.42
CA LEU A 173 11.32 -3.91 7.32
C LEU A 173 12.32 -4.01 6.16
N ILE A 174 13.02 -2.90 5.83
CA ILE A 174 14.09 -2.91 4.83
C ILE A 174 15.21 -3.88 5.25
N ASN A 175 15.73 -3.73 6.48
CA ASN A 175 16.81 -4.58 6.98
C ASN A 175 16.40 -6.05 7.04
N LEU A 176 15.15 -6.34 7.39
CA LEU A 176 14.59 -7.70 7.40
C LEU A 176 14.52 -8.30 5.99
N SER A 177 13.97 -7.56 5.02
CA SER A 177 13.89 -8.00 3.62
C SER A 177 15.29 -8.22 3.03
N GLU A 178 16.23 -7.28 3.27
CA GLU A 178 17.63 -7.40 2.83
C GLU A 178 18.32 -8.62 3.47
N ARG A 179 18.08 -8.89 4.76
CA ARG A 179 18.67 -10.01 5.50
C ARG A 179 18.10 -11.36 5.08
N THR A 180 16.79 -11.45 4.98
CA THR A 180 16.09 -12.74 4.75
C THR A 180 15.94 -13.08 3.26
N ARG A 181 16.17 -12.10 2.39
CA ARG A 181 15.94 -12.22 0.93
C ARG A 181 14.48 -12.62 0.62
N LYS A 182 13.54 -12.12 1.43
CA LYS A 182 12.10 -12.31 1.24
C LYS A 182 11.46 -11.04 0.75
N HIS A 183 10.48 -11.18 -0.12
CA HIS A 183 9.66 -10.06 -0.57
C HIS A 183 8.87 -9.47 0.60
N CYS A 184 8.84 -8.15 0.65
CA CYS A 184 8.01 -7.37 1.55
C CYS A 184 7.30 -6.31 0.69
N MET A 185 6.05 -6.56 0.34
CA MET A 185 5.26 -5.76 -0.59
C MET A 185 4.24 -4.91 0.16
N ILE A 186 4.15 -3.65 -0.19
CA ILE A 186 2.99 -2.82 0.17
C ILE A 186 1.83 -3.13 -0.77
N LEU A 187 0.62 -3.27 -0.24
CA LEU A 187 -0.59 -3.54 -1.02
C LEU A 187 -1.28 -2.24 -1.44
N GLU A 188 -0.54 -1.41 -2.19
CA GLU A 188 -1.07 -0.14 -2.72
C GLU A 188 -1.87 -0.40 -3.99
N ASN A 189 -3.17 -0.63 -3.82
CA ASN A 189 -4.08 -1.01 -4.90
C ASN A 189 -4.28 0.09 -5.95
N CYS A 190 -4.11 1.37 -5.58
CA CYS A 190 -4.28 2.49 -6.51
C CYS A 190 -3.24 2.49 -7.65
N CYS A 191 -2.08 1.84 -7.46
CA CYS A 191 -1.11 1.60 -8.53
C CYS A 191 -1.66 0.69 -9.64
N TYR A 192 -2.75 -0.03 -9.38
CA TYR A 192 -3.39 -0.96 -10.31
C TYR A 192 -4.75 -0.49 -10.81
N ASP A 193 -5.14 0.76 -10.55
CA ASP A 193 -6.37 1.31 -11.10
C ASP A 193 -6.26 1.47 -12.63
N TRP A 194 -7.37 1.36 -13.32
CA TRP A 194 -7.44 1.34 -14.78
C TRP A 194 -6.80 2.55 -15.43
N TYR A 195 -7.10 3.75 -14.93
CA TYR A 195 -6.54 4.98 -15.47
C TYR A 195 -5.05 5.10 -15.14
N GLU A 196 -4.65 4.84 -13.90
CA GLU A 196 -3.27 4.92 -13.43
C GLU A 196 -2.36 3.95 -14.19
N LEU A 197 -2.81 2.71 -14.45
CA LEU A 197 -2.08 1.75 -15.27
C LEU A 197 -1.90 2.23 -16.72
N ASN A 198 -2.95 2.77 -17.33
CA ASN A 198 -2.86 3.30 -18.70
C ASN A 198 -1.95 4.52 -18.77
N ALA A 199 -2.06 5.45 -17.81
CA ALA A 199 -1.20 6.64 -17.76
C ALA A 199 0.27 6.26 -17.50
N LEU A 200 0.53 5.26 -16.63
CA LEU A 200 1.86 4.71 -16.41
C LEU A 200 2.43 4.11 -17.71
N ASN A 201 1.65 3.30 -18.43
CA ASN A 201 2.06 2.74 -19.71
C ASN A 201 2.36 3.85 -20.75
N MET A 202 1.55 4.91 -20.79
CA MET A 202 1.80 6.08 -21.63
C MET A 202 3.09 6.80 -21.25
N ALA A 203 3.32 7.03 -19.94
CA ALA A 203 4.54 7.66 -19.44
C ALA A 203 5.79 6.86 -19.80
N GLN A 204 5.76 5.54 -19.60
CA GLN A 204 6.86 4.62 -19.95
C GLN A 204 7.16 4.59 -21.45
N ASN A 205 6.17 4.87 -22.28
CA ASN A 205 6.33 4.96 -23.74
C ASN A 205 6.56 6.40 -24.24
N GLY A 206 6.84 7.36 -23.35
CA GLY A 206 7.21 8.72 -23.70
C GLY A 206 6.07 9.59 -24.26
N VAL A 207 4.80 9.19 -24.07
CA VAL A 207 3.62 9.94 -24.56
C VAL A 207 3.59 11.34 -23.97
N PHE A 208 3.95 11.50 -22.71
CA PHE A 208 3.99 12.79 -22.02
C PHE A 208 5.35 13.52 -22.15
N GLY A 209 6.33 12.92 -22.87
CA GLY A 209 7.72 13.36 -22.82
C GLY A 209 8.35 13.03 -21.48
N GLU A 210 9.24 13.89 -20.97
CA GLU A 210 9.76 13.76 -19.60
C GLU A 210 8.72 14.27 -18.60
N VAL A 211 8.32 13.43 -17.66
CA VAL A 211 7.42 13.82 -16.55
C VAL A 211 8.20 14.60 -15.53
N ILE A 212 7.88 15.89 -15.36
CA ILE A 212 8.62 16.82 -14.50
C ILE A 212 7.87 17.18 -13.20
N ARG A 213 6.55 16.99 -13.17
CA ARG A 213 5.71 17.26 -12.01
C ARG A 213 4.59 16.23 -11.91
N ALA A 214 4.24 15.85 -10.68
CA ALA A 214 3.08 15.04 -10.41
C ALA A 214 2.31 15.54 -9.18
N GLU A 215 1.01 15.24 -9.14
CA GLU A 215 0.13 15.54 -8.01
C GLU A 215 -0.66 14.29 -7.64
N GLY A 216 -0.69 13.98 -6.34
CA GLY A 216 -1.50 12.92 -5.78
C GLY A 216 -2.23 13.37 -4.52
N ALA A 217 -3.23 12.61 -4.09
CA ALA A 217 -3.96 12.94 -2.88
C ALA A 217 -4.64 11.72 -2.25
N TYR A 218 -5.01 11.86 -0.98
CA TYR A 218 -6.07 11.11 -0.37
C TYR A 218 -7.07 12.08 0.26
N ILE A 219 -8.06 12.47 -0.54
CA ILE A 219 -9.18 13.32 -0.12
C ILE A 219 -10.42 12.45 -0.06
N HIS A 220 -10.88 12.14 1.15
CA HIS A 220 -11.96 11.19 1.38
C HIS A 220 -12.66 11.50 2.70
N ASN A 221 -13.81 12.16 2.66
CA ASN A 221 -14.59 12.34 3.90
C ASN A 221 -14.93 10.98 4.52
N LEU A 222 -14.38 10.69 5.70
CA LEU A 222 -14.55 9.42 6.41
C LEU A 222 -15.67 9.46 7.45
N ASP A 223 -16.41 10.55 7.62
CA ASP A 223 -17.50 10.65 8.60
C ASP A 223 -18.47 9.46 8.57
N PRO A 224 -18.89 8.97 7.38
CA PRO A 224 -19.77 7.81 7.33
C PRO A 224 -19.10 6.48 7.67
N PHE A 225 -17.77 6.46 7.77
CA PHE A 225 -16.97 5.22 7.85
C PHE A 225 -16.20 5.05 9.16
N TRP A 226 -16.14 6.05 10.06
CA TRP A 226 -15.34 5.96 11.28
C TRP A 226 -15.65 4.75 12.15
N ASP A 227 -16.92 4.34 12.22
CA ASP A 227 -17.34 3.16 12.98
C ASP A 227 -16.82 1.83 12.39
N ALA A 228 -16.41 1.80 11.13
CA ALA A 228 -15.79 0.62 10.51
C ALA A 228 -14.39 0.32 11.07
N TYR A 229 -13.77 1.29 11.74
CA TYR A 229 -12.43 1.16 12.33
C TYR A 229 -12.45 0.78 13.82
N TRP A 230 -13.55 0.26 14.34
CA TRP A 230 -13.63 -0.22 15.69
C TRP A 230 -12.91 -1.59 15.86
N LYS A 231 -12.14 -1.72 16.95
CA LYS A 231 -11.47 -2.99 17.28
C LYS A 231 -12.44 -4.02 17.83
N ASN A 232 -13.51 -3.57 18.48
CA ASN A 232 -14.47 -4.44 19.14
C ASN A 232 -15.30 -5.25 18.12
N PRO A 233 -15.41 -6.58 18.27
CA PRO A 233 -16.22 -7.41 17.37
C PRO A 233 -17.71 -7.03 17.31
N ASN A 234 -18.21 -6.39 18.36
CA ASN A 234 -19.61 -5.91 18.40
C ASN A 234 -19.83 -4.57 17.65
N GLY A 235 -18.80 -4.05 16.98
CA GLY A 235 -18.86 -2.76 16.31
C GLY A 235 -18.90 -1.57 17.28
N SER A 236 -18.49 -1.76 18.54
CA SER A 236 -18.37 -0.71 19.55
C SER A 236 -16.92 -0.60 20.05
N ASP A 237 -16.53 0.61 20.40
CA ASP A 237 -15.24 0.89 21.06
C ASP A 237 -15.56 1.52 22.42
N PRO A 238 -14.88 1.10 23.51
CA PRO A 238 -15.16 1.65 24.86
C PRO A 238 -15.07 3.16 24.93
N ASP A 239 -14.17 3.76 24.11
CA ASP A 239 -14.00 5.21 24.01
C ASP A 239 -14.89 5.85 22.95
N GLN A 240 -15.76 5.08 22.29
CA GLN A 240 -16.62 5.50 21.17
C GLN A 240 -15.83 6.03 19.96
N LEU A 241 -14.53 5.76 19.89
CA LEU A 241 -13.63 6.18 18.82
C LEU A 241 -12.89 4.97 18.25
N GLY A 242 -12.92 4.80 16.93
CA GLY A 242 -12.15 3.77 16.25
C GLY A 242 -10.62 4.04 16.32
N TRP A 243 -9.82 3.00 16.15
CA TRP A 243 -8.35 3.10 16.18
C TRP A 243 -7.80 4.11 15.17
N ARG A 244 -8.42 4.25 14.01
CA ARG A 244 -7.99 5.20 12.98
C ARG A 244 -8.25 6.66 13.38
N MET A 245 -9.36 6.95 14.07
CA MET A 245 -9.62 8.29 14.63
C MET A 245 -8.58 8.63 15.70
N LYS A 246 -8.30 7.70 16.62
CA LYS A 246 -7.26 7.90 17.65
C LYS A 246 -5.90 8.20 17.02
N TYR A 247 -5.56 7.48 15.94
CA TYR A 247 -4.32 7.73 15.21
C TYR A 247 -4.26 9.16 14.61
N ASN A 248 -5.36 9.66 14.05
CA ASN A 248 -5.44 11.05 13.56
C ASN A 248 -5.36 12.08 14.71
N MET A 249 -5.86 11.74 15.91
CA MET A 249 -5.72 12.60 17.09
C MET A 249 -4.27 12.72 17.56
N GLU A 250 -3.51 11.64 17.50
CA GLU A 250 -2.16 11.51 18.06
C GLU A 250 -1.05 11.92 17.08
N ASN A 251 -1.30 11.83 15.78
CA ASN A 251 -0.32 12.07 14.73
C ASN A 251 -0.66 13.29 13.89
N ARG A 252 0.38 13.93 13.32
CA ARG A 252 0.28 15.11 12.47
C ARG A 252 0.80 14.78 11.08
N GLY A 253 0.21 15.33 10.05
CA GLY A 253 0.70 15.23 8.69
C GLY A 253 -0.12 14.31 7.79
N ASP A 254 0.47 13.90 6.69
CA ASP A 254 -0.17 13.02 5.72
C ASP A 254 -0.08 11.55 6.20
N VAL A 255 -1.01 11.18 7.07
CA VAL A 255 -1.05 9.85 7.71
C VAL A 255 -1.53 8.74 6.78
N TYR A 256 -1.88 9.06 5.53
CA TYR A 256 -2.35 8.08 4.53
C TYR A 256 -1.95 8.47 3.10
N ALA A 257 -0.67 8.80 2.91
CA ALA A 257 -0.12 9.30 1.64
C ALA A 257 -0.15 8.30 0.49
N THR A 258 -0.15 7.01 0.79
CA THR A 258 0.20 5.94 -0.15
C THR A 258 -0.66 5.91 -1.40
N HIS A 259 -1.98 6.16 -1.27
CA HIS A 259 -2.92 6.18 -2.40
C HIS A 259 -2.67 7.31 -3.41
N GLY A 260 -2.18 8.46 -2.92
CA GLY A 260 -1.78 9.56 -3.80
C GLY A 260 -0.36 9.41 -4.33
N LEU A 261 0.56 8.98 -3.46
CA LEU A 261 1.99 8.97 -3.78
C LEU A 261 2.38 7.75 -4.63
N GLY A 262 1.92 6.55 -4.30
CA GLY A 262 2.32 5.31 -4.98
C GLY A 262 2.20 5.39 -6.50
N PRO A 263 1.00 5.66 -7.06
CA PRO A 263 0.81 5.71 -8.50
C PRO A 263 1.70 6.73 -9.21
N VAL A 264 1.88 7.92 -8.63
CA VAL A 264 2.70 8.97 -9.26
C VAL A 264 4.20 8.67 -9.10
N ALA A 265 4.63 8.06 -7.99
CA ALA A 265 6.02 7.65 -7.78
C ALA A 265 6.49 6.64 -8.82
N LEU A 266 5.65 5.68 -9.20
CA LEU A 266 5.94 4.74 -10.28
C LEU A 266 6.13 5.46 -11.64
N CYS A 267 5.27 6.44 -11.95
CA CYS A 267 5.39 7.25 -13.17
C CYS A 267 6.65 8.14 -13.18
N MET A 268 7.16 8.49 -12.01
CA MET A 268 8.36 9.31 -11.82
C MET A 268 9.65 8.49 -11.72
N ASN A 269 9.56 7.16 -11.77
CA ASN A 269 10.68 6.22 -11.66
C ASN A 269 11.42 6.29 -10.30
N ILE A 270 10.70 6.57 -9.23
CA ILE A 270 11.28 6.60 -7.88
C ILE A 270 11.85 5.22 -7.53
N HIS A 271 13.06 5.19 -6.95
CA HIS A 271 13.92 4.02 -6.71
C HIS A 271 14.42 3.30 -7.96
N ARG A 272 14.08 3.80 -9.17
CA ARG A 272 14.47 3.20 -10.46
C ARG A 272 15.02 4.25 -11.41
N GLY A 273 16.05 4.97 -10.94
CA GLY A 273 16.72 6.06 -11.64
C GLY A 273 16.51 7.44 -11.01
N ASP A 274 15.58 7.56 -10.05
CA ASP A 274 15.34 8.78 -9.29
C ASP A 274 14.99 8.45 -7.82
N ARG A 275 15.00 9.45 -6.92
CA ARG A 275 14.57 9.35 -5.52
C ARG A 275 14.11 10.69 -4.99
N PHE A 276 13.30 10.74 -3.96
CA PHE A 276 13.05 11.99 -3.24
C PHE A 276 14.28 12.43 -2.45
N THR A 277 14.48 13.73 -2.35
CA THR A 277 15.63 14.34 -1.65
C THR A 277 15.20 15.22 -0.49
N THR A 278 14.12 16.00 -0.67
CA THR A 278 13.62 16.92 0.33
C THR A 278 12.12 17.03 0.27
N LEU A 279 11.49 17.34 1.40
CA LEU A 279 10.10 17.72 1.48
C LEU A 279 9.89 18.98 2.34
N VAL A 280 8.75 19.64 2.12
CA VAL A 280 8.16 20.66 2.97
C VAL A 280 6.69 20.32 3.13
N ALA A 281 6.18 20.34 4.36
CA ALA A 281 4.77 20.11 4.64
C ALA A 281 4.15 21.28 5.37
N MET A 282 2.86 21.51 5.11
CA MET A 282 2.03 22.51 5.77
C MET A 282 0.63 21.96 5.98
N ASP A 283 0.03 22.26 7.13
CA ASP A 283 -1.34 21.86 7.45
C ASP A 283 -2.20 23.07 7.86
N THR A 284 -3.51 22.87 7.81
CA THR A 284 -4.47 23.76 8.43
C THR A 284 -4.60 23.45 9.91
N LYS A 285 -5.27 24.32 10.68
CA LYS A 285 -5.72 23.95 12.02
C LYS A 285 -6.71 22.77 11.95
N ALA A 286 -6.76 21.96 13.00
CA ALA A 286 -7.80 20.97 13.21
C ALA A 286 -9.09 21.65 13.67
N VAL A 287 -10.17 21.45 12.95
CA VAL A 287 -11.51 21.96 13.27
C VAL A 287 -12.53 20.84 13.29
N HIS A 288 -12.70 20.18 12.16
CA HIS A 288 -13.73 19.15 12.01
C HIS A 288 -13.43 17.89 12.84
N GLY A 289 -12.15 17.49 12.94
CA GLY A 289 -11.77 16.35 13.77
C GLY A 289 -12.16 16.51 15.24
N PRO A 290 -11.77 17.59 15.92
CA PRO A 290 -12.23 17.87 17.28
C PRO A 290 -13.76 17.96 17.43
N ASP A 291 -14.46 18.57 16.47
CA ASP A 291 -15.92 18.67 16.47
C ASP A 291 -16.57 17.27 16.37
N TYR A 292 -16.05 16.39 15.52
CA TYR A 292 -16.52 15.01 15.40
C TYR A 292 -16.32 14.24 16.71
N VAL A 293 -15.14 14.34 17.33
CA VAL A 293 -14.86 13.66 18.61
C VAL A 293 -15.79 14.16 19.71
N GLU A 294 -16.03 15.48 19.79
CA GLU A 294 -16.95 16.06 20.76
C GLU A 294 -18.39 15.58 20.54
N ALA A 295 -18.86 15.57 19.30
CA ALA A 295 -20.19 15.05 18.96
C ALA A 295 -20.36 13.57 19.31
N LYS A 296 -19.32 12.77 19.13
CA LYS A 296 -19.34 11.33 19.37
C LYS A 296 -19.22 10.96 20.85
N THR A 297 -18.37 11.67 21.60
CA THR A 297 -18.02 11.32 22.99
C THR A 297 -18.68 12.23 24.05
N GLY A 298 -19.29 13.34 23.63
CA GLY A 298 -19.79 14.39 24.52
C GLY A 298 -18.71 15.27 25.12
N LYS A 299 -17.45 15.13 24.71
CA LYS A 299 -16.31 15.89 25.24
C LYS A 299 -15.33 16.27 24.14
N ARG A 300 -15.04 17.58 24.04
CA ARG A 300 -14.01 18.07 23.12
C ARG A 300 -12.63 17.57 23.56
N PRO A 301 -11.82 17.00 22.64
CA PRO A 301 -10.47 16.58 23.00
C PRO A 301 -9.60 17.78 23.38
N THR A 302 -8.75 17.61 24.37
CA THR A 302 -7.79 18.65 24.79
C THR A 302 -6.65 18.79 23.79
N GLU A 303 -6.36 17.74 23.03
CA GLU A 303 -5.34 17.70 21.99
C GLU A 303 -5.87 16.92 20.79
N TYR A 304 -5.66 17.48 19.60
CA TYR A 304 -5.92 16.84 18.31
C TYR A 304 -4.85 17.36 17.34
N ARG A 305 -3.93 16.51 16.95
CA ARG A 305 -2.70 16.93 16.27
C ARG A 305 -2.84 17.09 14.76
N ASN A 306 -3.64 16.23 14.10
CA ASN A 306 -3.75 16.28 12.66
C ASN A 306 -4.62 17.46 12.21
N GLY A 307 -4.07 18.32 11.36
CA GLY A 307 -4.85 19.34 10.68
C GLY A 307 -5.92 18.74 9.77
N ASP A 308 -6.99 19.50 9.48
CA ASP A 308 -8.04 19.01 8.59
C ASP A 308 -7.52 18.76 7.17
N GLN A 309 -6.57 19.58 6.70
CA GLN A 309 -5.90 19.44 5.40
C GLN A 309 -4.39 19.51 5.59
N THR A 310 -3.65 18.59 4.96
CA THR A 310 -2.19 18.66 4.82
C THR A 310 -1.82 18.75 3.34
N THR A 311 -0.79 19.55 3.04
CA THR A 311 -0.15 19.61 1.71
C THR A 311 1.35 19.43 1.88
N THR A 312 1.91 18.47 1.14
CA THR A 312 3.34 18.14 1.16
C THR A 312 3.92 18.30 -0.24
N LEU A 313 4.99 19.08 -0.35
CA LEU A 313 5.78 19.24 -1.58
C LEU A 313 7.10 18.49 -1.44
N MET A 314 7.44 17.69 -2.43
CA MET A 314 8.67 16.89 -2.47
C MET A 314 9.46 17.17 -3.73
N ARG A 315 10.79 17.18 -3.60
CA ARG A 315 11.72 17.32 -4.73
C ARG A 315 12.52 16.04 -4.92
N THR A 316 12.75 15.66 -6.17
CA THR A 316 13.57 14.50 -6.52
C THR A 316 15.02 14.87 -6.83
N ALA A 317 15.91 13.86 -6.90
CA ALA A 317 17.31 14.02 -7.28
C ALA A 317 17.47 14.54 -8.72
N GLU A 318 16.58 14.16 -9.62
CA GLU A 318 16.52 14.63 -11.00
C GLU A 318 15.80 15.99 -11.16
N GLY A 319 15.41 16.63 -10.05
CA GLY A 319 14.83 17.98 -10.03
C GLY A 319 13.34 18.05 -10.30
N LYS A 320 12.64 16.92 -10.32
CA LYS A 320 11.19 16.85 -10.45
C LYS A 320 10.51 17.23 -9.15
N VAL A 321 9.22 17.59 -9.21
CA VAL A 321 8.43 17.99 -8.03
C VAL A 321 7.16 17.16 -7.94
N VAL A 322 6.85 16.68 -6.72
CA VAL A 322 5.59 15.99 -6.42
C VAL A 322 4.85 16.74 -5.32
N GLU A 323 3.55 16.90 -5.49
CA GLU A 323 2.64 17.44 -4.49
C GLU A 323 1.69 16.34 -4.01
N ILE A 324 1.58 16.18 -2.69
CA ILE A 324 0.62 15.25 -2.06
C ILE A 324 -0.29 16.01 -1.12
N GLN A 325 -1.59 15.72 -1.18
CA GLN A 325 -2.61 16.29 -0.32
C GLN A 325 -3.33 15.19 0.47
N HIS A 326 -3.64 15.50 1.73
CA HIS A 326 -4.42 14.61 2.60
C HIS A 326 -5.54 15.37 3.29
N ASN A 327 -6.78 14.87 3.18
CA ASN A 327 -7.93 15.35 3.92
C ASN A 327 -8.97 14.23 4.09
N VAL A 328 -9.23 13.84 5.33
CA VAL A 328 -10.21 12.79 5.65
C VAL A 328 -11.37 13.31 6.52
N MET A 329 -11.37 14.60 6.80
CA MET A 329 -12.27 15.20 7.78
C MET A 329 -13.36 16.08 7.15
N ASN A 330 -13.13 16.70 6.01
CA ASN A 330 -14.07 17.67 5.47
C ASN A 330 -14.94 17.09 4.36
N PRO A 331 -16.21 17.57 4.20
CA PRO A 331 -17.08 17.19 3.10
C PRO A 331 -16.49 17.61 1.76
N GLN A 332 -15.88 16.66 1.05
CA GLN A 332 -15.32 16.83 -0.28
C GLN A 332 -15.63 15.58 -1.11
N PRO A 333 -15.83 15.71 -2.44
CA PRO A 333 -15.86 14.55 -3.31
C PRO A 333 -14.58 13.75 -3.19
N TYR A 334 -14.68 12.40 -3.25
CA TYR A 334 -13.52 11.53 -3.28
C TYR A 334 -12.56 11.94 -4.39
N ASN A 335 -11.28 12.13 -4.05
CA ASN A 335 -10.29 12.61 -4.99
C ASN A 335 -8.88 12.12 -4.61
N ARG A 336 -8.18 11.50 -5.57
CA ARG A 336 -6.77 11.15 -5.44
C ARG A 336 -5.87 12.04 -6.28
N LEU A 337 -6.41 13.10 -6.91
CA LEU A 337 -5.77 13.95 -7.91
C LEU A 337 -5.26 13.14 -9.10
N PHE A 338 -4.17 12.47 -8.98
CA PHE A 338 -3.43 11.79 -10.03
C PHE A 338 -3.25 12.67 -11.28
N LYS A 339 -2.31 13.59 -11.19
CA LYS A 339 -1.94 14.44 -12.33
C LYS A 339 -0.47 14.21 -12.66
N LEU A 340 -0.18 14.18 -13.94
CA LEU A 340 1.17 14.14 -14.50
C LEU A 340 1.35 15.32 -15.45
N THR A 341 2.40 16.11 -15.23
CA THR A 341 2.83 17.17 -16.16
C THR A 341 4.16 16.76 -16.76
N GLY A 342 4.15 16.54 -18.06
CA GLY A 342 5.34 16.23 -18.83
C GLY A 342 5.67 17.33 -19.84
N THR A 343 6.83 17.23 -20.46
CA THR A 343 7.31 18.22 -21.47
C THR A 343 6.52 18.22 -22.76
N LYS A 344 5.69 17.20 -23.02
CA LYS A 344 4.90 17.04 -24.23
C LYS A 344 3.44 16.68 -24.00
N GLY A 345 3.04 16.50 -22.75
CA GLY A 345 1.67 16.12 -22.42
C GLY A 345 1.35 16.18 -20.95
N TYR A 346 0.07 16.06 -20.68
CA TYR A 346 -0.54 16.14 -19.36
C TYR A 346 -1.60 15.05 -19.20
N ALA A 347 -1.71 14.51 -18.00
CA ALA A 347 -2.74 13.56 -17.60
C ALA A 347 -3.42 14.02 -16.31
N THR A 348 -4.73 13.86 -16.20
CA THR A 348 -5.50 14.08 -14.97
C THR A 348 -6.65 13.10 -14.87
N LYS A 349 -6.88 12.58 -13.67
CA LYS A 349 -8.00 11.66 -13.42
C LYS A 349 -9.24 12.32 -12.86
N TYR A 350 -9.06 13.31 -11.98
CA TYR A 350 -10.16 13.93 -11.26
C TYR A 350 -10.33 15.40 -11.67
N PRO A 351 -11.60 15.90 -11.73
CA PRO A 351 -12.86 15.17 -11.51
C PRO A 351 -13.24 14.21 -12.63
N GLU A 352 -12.64 14.31 -13.81
CA GLU A 352 -12.84 13.48 -14.99
C GLU A 352 -11.49 13.11 -15.63
N GLU A 353 -11.46 11.94 -16.28
CA GLU A 353 -10.28 11.41 -16.92
C GLU A 353 -9.96 12.12 -18.22
N HIS A 354 -8.85 12.84 -18.28
CA HIS A 354 -8.43 13.59 -19.46
C HIS A 354 -6.93 13.50 -19.73
N PHE A 355 -6.59 13.67 -21.01
CA PHE A 355 -5.22 13.89 -21.48
C PHE A 355 -5.15 15.17 -22.31
N ALA A 356 -4.02 15.87 -22.26
CA ALA A 356 -3.67 16.94 -23.19
C ALA A 356 -2.28 16.66 -23.74
N LEU A 357 -2.08 16.86 -25.04
CA LEU A 357 -0.79 16.61 -25.71
C LEU A 357 -0.45 17.80 -26.61
N ASP A 358 0.85 18.04 -26.82
CA ASP A 358 1.29 18.91 -27.90
C ASP A 358 0.74 18.41 -29.25
N PRO A 359 0.40 19.30 -30.20
CA PRO A 359 -0.26 18.90 -31.43
C PRO A 359 0.42 17.79 -32.24
N GLY A 360 1.76 17.77 -32.29
CA GLY A 360 2.51 16.71 -32.96
C GLY A 360 2.66 15.42 -32.14
N GLN A 361 2.43 15.48 -30.83
CA GLN A 361 2.73 14.36 -29.91
C GLN A 361 1.72 13.21 -30.04
N LEU A 362 0.45 13.49 -30.36
CA LEU A 362 -0.55 12.47 -30.61
C LEU A 362 -0.13 11.58 -31.79
N THR A 363 0.26 12.20 -32.91
CA THR A 363 0.77 11.51 -34.12
C THR A 363 2.06 10.75 -33.79
N ALA A 364 3.00 11.38 -33.07
CA ALA A 364 4.24 10.73 -32.64
C ALA A 364 3.97 9.54 -31.72
N SER A 365 2.89 9.58 -30.95
CA SER A 365 2.40 8.45 -30.14
C SER A 365 1.65 7.41 -30.98
N GLY A 366 1.57 7.58 -32.30
CA GLY A 366 0.98 6.65 -33.26
C GLY A 366 -0.53 6.61 -33.24
N VAL A 367 -1.19 7.68 -32.86
CA VAL A 367 -2.63 7.90 -33.01
C VAL A 367 -2.85 8.99 -34.04
N THR A 368 -3.61 8.69 -35.11
CA THR A 368 -3.94 9.66 -36.16
C THR A 368 -5.06 10.58 -35.65
N PRO A 369 -4.83 11.91 -35.59
CA PRO A 369 -5.88 12.86 -35.24
C PRO A 369 -7.05 12.78 -36.26
N LYS A 370 -8.27 12.94 -35.74
CA LYS A 370 -9.49 13.08 -36.55
C LYS A 370 -9.92 14.55 -36.72
N VAL A 371 -9.27 15.45 -35.99
CA VAL A 371 -9.48 16.89 -36.02
C VAL A 371 -8.18 17.58 -36.42
N ASP A 372 -8.29 18.68 -37.17
CA ASP A 372 -7.13 19.40 -37.76
C ASP A 372 -6.51 20.41 -36.78
N ASP A 373 -7.23 20.84 -35.76
CA ASP A 373 -6.89 21.96 -34.86
C ASP A 373 -6.65 21.52 -33.38
N LEU A 374 -5.98 20.39 -33.16
CA LEU A 374 -5.57 20.02 -31.82
C LEU A 374 -4.75 21.13 -31.16
N SER A 375 -5.06 21.43 -29.92
CA SER A 375 -4.40 22.48 -29.16
C SER A 375 -3.91 21.93 -27.81
N SER A 376 -2.68 22.26 -27.41
CA SER A 376 -2.14 22.00 -26.08
C SER A 376 -2.80 22.81 -24.97
N HIS A 377 -3.67 23.79 -25.32
CA HIS A 377 -4.49 24.54 -24.35
C HIS A 377 -5.79 23.83 -23.96
N GLY A 378 -6.12 22.72 -24.61
CA GLY A 378 -7.32 21.93 -24.36
C GLY A 378 -7.02 20.47 -24.11
N PHE A 379 -7.98 19.77 -23.56
CA PHE A 379 -7.93 18.32 -23.50
C PHE A 379 -8.18 17.70 -24.87
N LEU A 380 -7.68 16.46 -25.06
CA LEU A 380 -7.97 15.71 -26.27
C LEU A 380 -9.48 15.52 -26.43
N PRO A 381 -10.01 15.71 -27.68
CA PRO A 381 -11.40 15.35 -27.95
C PRO A 381 -11.67 13.87 -27.66
N ALA A 382 -12.92 13.51 -27.41
CA ALA A 382 -13.30 12.17 -26.94
C ALA A 382 -12.79 11.02 -27.83
N ALA A 383 -12.78 11.23 -29.16
CA ALA A 383 -12.33 10.20 -30.13
C ALA A 383 -10.82 9.95 -30.06
N GLU A 384 -10.03 11.01 -29.91
CA GLU A 384 -8.57 10.97 -29.76
C GLU A 384 -8.17 10.42 -28.41
N HIS A 385 -8.88 10.83 -27.35
CA HIS A 385 -8.73 10.27 -26.00
C HIS A 385 -8.94 8.75 -26.02
N GLN A 386 -10.08 8.29 -26.56
CA GLN A 386 -10.40 6.87 -26.64
C GLN A 386 -9.35 6.08 -27.44
N ALA A 387 -8.94 6.58 -28.58
CA ALA A 387 -7.91 5.93 -29.41
C ALA A 387 -6.55 5.83 -28.70
N LEU A 388 -6.19 6.86 -27.92
CA LEU A 388 -4.97 6.85 -27.11
C LEU A 388 -5.06 5.80 -26.00
N VAL A 389 -6.17 5.75 -25.26
CA VAL A 389 -6.43 4.75 -24.20
C VAL A 389 -6.39 3.33 -24.78
N GLU A 390 -7.09 3.08 -25.89
CA GLU A 390 -7.09 1.75 -26.54
C GLU A 390 -5.69 1.30 -26.91
N LYS A 391 -4.90 2.20 -27.51
CA LYS A 391 -3.53 1.90 -27.91
C LYS A 391 -2.62 1.57 -26.74
N TYR A 392 -2.71 2.37 -25.68
CA TYR A 392 -1.86 2.24 -24.48
C TYR A 392 -2.52 1.50 -23.35
N THR A 393 -3.61 0.73 -23.61
CA THR A 393 -4.18 -0.17 -22.59
C THR A 393 -3.08 -1.05 -22.01
N HIS A 394 -2.90 -0.98 -20.70
CA HIS A 394 -1.80 -1.64 -20.01
C HIS A 394 -1.88 -3.17 -20.13
N PRO A 395 -0.74 -3.89 -20.29
CA PRO A 395 -0.74 -5.36 -20.38
C PRO A 395 -1.46 -6.08 -19.22
N ILE A 396 -1.41 -5.56 -18.00
CA ILE A 396 -2.16 -6.08 -16.84
C ILE A 396 -3.66 -6.04 -17.12
N ILE A 397 -4.17 -4.93 -17.65
CA ILE A 397 -5.59 -4.77 -18.00
C ILE A 397 -5.97 -5.75 -19.12
N LYS A 398 -5.12 -5.89 -20.15
CA LYS A 398 -5.36 -6.87 -21.24
C LYS A 398 -5.42 -8.29 -20.70
N LYS A 399 -4.58 -8.65 -19.74
CA LYS A 399 -4.50 -10.01 -19.17
C LYS A 399 -5.61 -10.31 -18.16
N TYR A 400 -5.90 -9.36 -17.27
CA TYR A 400 -6.76 -9.59 -16.11
C TYR A 400 -8.08 -8.81 -16.12
N GLY A 401 -8.32 -7.95 -17.12
CA GLY A 401 -9.43 -6.99 -17.09
C GLY A 401 -10.81 -7.63 -16.93
N GLU A 402 -11.11 -8.70 -17.66
CA GLU A 402 -12.40 -9.39 -17.55
C GLU A 402 -12.59 -9.99 -16.14
N MET A 403 -11.53 -10.58 -15.57
CA MET A 403 -11.62 -11.13 -14.21
C MET A 403 -11.70 -10.01 -13.17
N GLY A 404 -10.98 -8.90 -13.35
CA GLY A 404 -11.07 -7.75 -12.46
C GLY A 404 -12.48 -7.16 -12.38
N LYS A 405 -13.16 -7.02 -13.53
CA LYS A 405 -14.57 -6.61 -13.57
C LYS A 405 -15.51 -7.60 -12.85
N LYS A 406 -15.26 -8.89 -13.03
CA LYS A 406 -16.08 -9.97 -12.45
C LYS A 406 -15.88 -10.11 -10.94
N VAL A 407 -14.62 -10.11 -10.48
CA VAL A 407 -14.25 -10.38 -9.08
C VAL A 407 -14.39 -9.11 -8.23
N GLY A 408 -14.06 -7.96 -8.82
CA GLY A 408 -14.19 -6.67 -8.16
C GLY A 408 -13.05 -6.37 -7.17
N GLY A 409 -13.39 -5.64 -6.11
CA GLY A 409 -12.43 -4.99 -5.21
C GLY A 409 -12.01 -3.64 -5.78
N HIS A 410 -12.67 -2.55 -5.31
CA HIS A 410 -12.46 -1.18 -5.80
C HIS A 410 -12.44 -1.08 -7.34
N GLY A 411 -13.45 -1.65 -8.01
CA GLY A 411 -13.53 -1.63 -9.47
C GLY A 411 -12.59 -2.62 -10.18
N GLY A 412 -11.91 -3.51 -9.46
CA GLY A 412 -11.01 -4.54 -10.01
C GLY A 412 -9.53 -4.34 -9.70
N MET A 413 -9.13 -3.14 -9.24
CA MET A 413 -7.72 -2.85 -8.96
C MET A 413 -7.14 -3.75 -7.85
N ASP A 414 -7.92 -4.09 -6.82
CA ASP A 414 -7.49 -5.03 -5.79
C ASP A 414 -7.19 -6.42 -6.38
N PHE A 415 -8.01 -6.88 -7.32
CA PHE A 415 -7.78 -8.16 -7.99
C PHE A 415 -6.53 -8.14 -8.87
N PHE A 416 -6.28 -7.04 -9.59
CA PHE A 416 -5.06 -6.91 -10.40
C PHE A 416 -3.81 -6.98 -9.54
N MET A 417 -3.80 -6.29 -8.42
CA MET A 417 -2.70 -6.31 -7.44
C MET A 417 -2.45 -7.73 -6.91
N ASP A 418 -3.50 -8.38 -6.42
CA ASP A 418 -3.42 -9.74 -5.87
C ASP A 418 -2.94 -10.74 -6.94
N ALA A 419 -3.49 -10.68 -8.17
CA ALA A 419 -3.10 -11.55 -9.27
C ALA A 419 -1.65 -11.33 -9.72
N ARG A 420 -1.17 -10.07 -9.71
CA ARG A 420 0.22 -9.74 -10.03
C ARG A 420 1.19 -10.25 -8.98
N LEU A 421 0.87 -10.10 -7.70
CA LEU A 421 1.66 -10.64 -6.61
C LEU A 421 1.85 -12.15 -6.78
N VAL A 422 0.76 -12.88 -6.95
CA VAL A 422 0.80 -14.35 -7.15
C VAL A 422 1.58 -14.70 -8.42
N TYR A 423 1.35 -14.01 -9.54
CA TYR A 423 2.07 -14.21 -10.78
C TYR A 423 3.59 -14.07 -10.61
N CYS A 424 4.04 -13.02 -9.92
CA CYS A 424 5.47 -12.80 -9.67
C CYS A 424 6.07 -13.93 -8.81
N LEU A 425 5.38 -14.34 -7.75
CA LEU A 425 5.83 -15.45 -6.90
C LEU A 425 5.90 -16.79 -7.65
N GLN A 426 4.90 -17.10 -8.47
CA GLN A 426 4.87 -18.31 -9.28
C GLN A 426 5.99 -18.37 -10.34
N ASN A 427 6.40 -17.21 -10.84
CA ASN A 427 7.43 -17.13 -11.87
C ASN A 427 8.82 -16.75 -11.33
N GLY A 428 8.96 -16.53 -10.02
CA GLY A 428 10.23 -16.13 -9.39
C GLY A 428 10.71 -14.74 -9.84
N LEU A 429 9.77 -13.85 -10.14
CA LEU A 429 10.03 -12.51 -10.66
C LEU A 429 10.12 -11.48 -9.53
N PRO A 430 10.78 -10.34 -9.78
CA PRO A 430 10.65 -9.18 -8.91
C PRO A 430 9.18 -8.76 -8.78
N LEU A 431 8.80 -8.30 -7.59
CA LEU A 431 7.47 -7.71 -7.38
C LEU A 431 7.40 -6.31 -7.99
N ASP A 432 6.20 -5.86 -8.29
CA ASP A 432 5.94 -4.55 -8.87
C ASP A 432 6.20 -3.42 -7.86
N MET A 433 5.98 -3.68 -6.58
CA MET A 433 6.29 -2.80 -5.46
C MET A 433 7.14 -3.57 -4.45
N ASP A 434 8.21 -2.96 -3.98
CA ASP A 434 9.15 -3.57 -3.04
C ASP A 434 9.14 -2.86 -1.67
N VAL A 435 10.05 -3.28 -0.77
CA VAL A 435 10.15 -2.70 0.57
C VAL A 435 10.63 -1.24 0.57
N TYR A 436 11.30 -0.79 -0.48
CA TYR A 436 11.74 0.60 -0.59
C TYR A 436 10.57 1.50 -0.97
N ASP A 437 9.68 1.05 -1.89
CA ASP A 437 8.42 1.71 -2.20
C ASP A 437 7.55 1.81 -0.94
N LEU A 438 7.45 0.72 -0.18
CA LEU A 438 6.76 0.70 1.11
C LEU A 438 7.28 1.78 2.05
N ALA A 439 8.59 1.84 2.27
CA ALA A 439 9.21 2.79 3.19
C ALA A 439 9.02 4.23 2.74
N GLU A 440 9.25 4.50 1.45
CA GLU A 440 9.10 5.82 0.83
C GLU A 440 7.68 6.37 0.97
N TRP A 441 6.66 5.52 0.75
CA TRP A 441 5.27 5.98 0.77
C TRP A 441 4.69 6.05 2.18
N CYS A 442 5.23 5.29 3.13
CA CYS A 442 4.77 5.29 4.52
C CYS A 442 5.45 6.33 5.41
N CYS A 443 6.60 6.88 5.03
CA CYS A 443 7.36 7.80 5.88
C CYS A 443 6.82 9.24 5.91
N LEU A 444 5.88 9.61 4.99
CA LEU A 444 5.42 10.99 4.84
C LEU A 444 4.78 11.56 6.11
N ALA A 445 4.08 10.74 6.89
CA ALA A 445 3.46 11.19 8.13
C ALA A 445 4.52 11.76 9.09
N GLU A 446 5.60 11.01 9.35
CA GLU A 446 6.65 11.44 10.28
C GLU A 446 7.53 12.56 9.71
N LEU A 447 7.91 12.47 8.43
CA LEU A 447 8.69 13.54 7.77
C LEU A 447 7.90 14.84 7.66
N GLY A 448 6.61 14.75 7.35
CA GLY A 448 5.71 15.90 7.31
C GLY A 448 5.54 16.55 8.70
N ALA A 449 5.36 15.72 9.75
CA ALA A 449 5.30 16.21 11.12
C ALA A 449 6.59 16.95 11.52
N LEU A 450 7.77 16.39 11.18
CA LEU A 450 9.05 17.04 11.40
C LEU A 450 9.13 18.41 10.71
N SER A 451 8.67 18.52 9.47
CA SER A 451 8.62 19.81 8.76
C SER A 451 7.74 20.80 9.50
N MET A 452 6.49 20.43 9.80
CA MET A 452 5.49 21.32 10.39
C MET A 452 5.82 21.70 11.84
N ASP A 453 6.35 20.77 12.64
CA ASP A 453 6.76 21.02 14.03
C ASP A 453 8.01 21.92 14.09
N ASN A 454 8.76 22.06 12.98
CA ASN A 454 9.89 22.96 12.81
C ASN A 454 9.57 24.13 11.87
N ASN A 455 8.39 24.72 11.99
CA ASN A 455 7.94 25.90 11.26
C ASN A 455 7.93 25.71 9.73
N CYS A 456 7.43 24.55 9.27
CA CYS A 456 7.37 24.15 7.86
C CYS A 456 8.74 24.20 7.18
N CYS A 457 9.79 23.80 7.88
CA CYS A 457 11.14 23.76 7.32
C CYS A 457 11.29 22.67 6.26
N SER A 458 12.32 22.80 5.44
CA SER A 458 12.75 21.72 4.57
C SER A 458 13.30 20.55 5.41
N VAL A 459 12.87 19.32 5.09
CA VAL A 459 13.35 18.08 5.69
C VAL A 459 13.99 17.22 4.61
N GLU A 460 15.18 16.69 4.86
CA GLU A 460 15.83 15.77 3.95
C GLU A 460 15.12 14.41 3.96
N PHE A 461 14.91 13.87 2.78
CA PHE A 461 14.32 12.54 2.59
C PHE A 461 15.43 11.48 2.71
N PRO A 462 15.32 10.50 3.63
CA PRO A 462 16.32 9.45 3.74
C PRO A 462 16.45 8.64 2.45
N ASP A 463 17.65 8.22 2.08
CA ASP A 463 17.82 7.28 0.96
C ASP A 463 17.58 5.85 1.44
N PHE A 464 16.35 5.38 1.37
CA PHE A 464 15.97 4.03 1.79
C PHE A 464 16.73 2.94 1.05
N THR A 465 17.14 3.21 -0.18
CA THR A 465 17.89 2.24 -1.01
C THR A 465 19.38 2.22 -0.72
N ARG A 466 19.88 3.22 0.05
CA ARG A 466 21.31 3.40 0.33
C ARG A 466 22.15 3.44 -0.96
N GLY A 467 21.67 4.20 -1.96
CA GLY A 467 22.32 4.40 -3.27
C GLY A 467 21.93 3.37 -4.34
N ALA A 468 21.18 2.31 -4.01
CA ALA A 468 20.82 1.28 -4.98
C ALA A 468 19.80 1.73 -6.04
N TRP A 469 19.08 2.84 -5.83
CA TRP A 469 18.16 3.42 -6.81
C TRP A 469 18.79 3.71 -8.18
N LYS A 470 20.13 3.84 -8.25
CA LYS A 470 20.91 4.04 -9.50
C LYS A 470 21.12 2.77 -10.32
N LYS A 471 20.82 1.58 -9.77
CA LYS A 471 21.05 0.30 -10.44
C LYS A 471 20.08 0.00 -11.57
N VAL A 472 18.89 0.59 -11.49
CA VAL A 472 17.82 0.39 -12.46
C VAL A 472 17.39 1.76 -12.98
N ASN A 473 17.13 1.86 -14.28
CA ASN A 473 16.64 3.08 -14.89
C ASN A 473 15.26 2.81 -15.51
N GLY A 474 14.25 3.44 -14.94
CA GLY A 474 12.85 3.28 -15.33
C GLY A 474 12.15 2.12 -14.63
N PHE A 475 10.91 2.38 -14.22
CA PHE A 475 10.03 1.36 -13.66
C PHE A 475 9.49 0.46 -14.78
N GLN A 476 9.47 -0.85 -14.57
CA GLN A 476 8.87 -1.82 -15.47
C GLN A 476 8.27 -2.99 -14.71
N PHE A 477 7.08 -3.42 -15.12
CA PHE A 477 6.50 -4.67 -14.64
C PHE A 477 7.29 -5.86 -15.19
N ALA A 478 7.65 -6.79 -14.31
CA ALA A 478 8.33 -8.02 -14.71
C ALA A 478 7.34 -9.03 -15.34
N TRP A 479 7.75 -9.67 -16.43
CA TRP A 479 6.97 -10.70 -17.12
C TRP A 479 7.81 -11.95 -17.33
N ALA A 480 7.18 -13.13 -17.19
CA ALA A 480 7.81 -14.39 -17.56
C ALA A 480 8.04 -14.46 -19.07
N LYS A 481 9.03 -15.24 -19.49
CA LYS A 481 9.22 -15.48 -20.92
C LYS A 481 8.01 -16.21 -21.52
N PRO A 482 7.66 -15.97 -22.78
CA PRO A 482 6.47 -16.58 -23.41
C PRO A 482 6.42 -18.10 -23.31
N GLU A 483 7.58 -18.80 -23.40
CA GLU A 483 7.64 -20.26 -23.26
C GLU A 483 7.24 -20.74 -21.85
N ALA A 484 7.59 -19.98 -20.81
CA ALA A 484 7.20 -20.29 -19.44
C ALA A 484 5.71 -20.04 -19.22
N GLU A 485 5.13 -19.00 -19.85
CA GLU A 485 3.68 -18.76 -19.81
C GLU A 485 2.88 -19.85 -20.54
N ALA A 486 3.34 -20.31 -21.70
CA ALA A 486 2.69 -21.37 -22.45
C ALA A 486 2.70 -22.70 -21.67
N ALA A 487 3.82 -23.02 -21.01
CA ALA A 487 3.92 -24.21 -20.16
C ALA A 487 3.02 -24.11 -18.92
N ALA A 488 2.94 -22.94 -18.29
CA ALA A 488 2.05 -22.69 -17.15
C ALA A 488 0.56 -22.75 -17.55
N ALA A 489 0.20 -22.23 -18.73
CA ALA A 489 -1.15 -22.32 -19.27
C ALA A 489 -1.55 -23.78 -19.59
N ALA A 490 -0.65 -24.56 -20.20
CA ALA A 490 -0.88 -25.99 -20.47
C ALA A 490 -1.04 -26.82 -19.20
N ALA A 491 -0.27 -26.48 -18.14
CA ALA A 491 -0.42 -27.11 -16.82
C ALA A 491 -1.75 -26.75 -16.13
N ALA A 492 -2.25 -25.54 -16.33
CA ALA A 492 -3.54 -25.09 -15.81
C ALA A 492 -4.73 -25.74 -16.57
N GLU A 493 -4.60 -25.95 -17.87
CA GLU A 493 -5.59 -26.67 -18.69
C GLU A 493 -5.64 -28.19 -18.40
N ALA A 494 -4.55 -28.77 -17.93
CA ALA A 494 -4.50 -30.19 -17.50
C ALA A 494 -5.31 -30.46 -16.20
N SER A 495 -6.27 -29.62 -15.88
CA SER A 495 -7.04 -29.60 -14.64
C SER A 495 -8.19 -30.61 -14.51
N THR A 496 -8.05 -31.84 -15.04
CA THR A 496 -8.67 -33.01 -14.44
C THR A 496 -8.26 -33.20 -12.97
N LYS A 497 -7.19 -32.54 -12.54
CA LYS A 497 -6.72 -32.40 -11.16
C LYS A 497 -7.71 -31.61 -10.29
N ALA A 498 -8.30 -30.54 -10.81
CA ALA A 498 -9.27 -29.70 -10.09
C ALA A 498 -10.54 -30.46 -9.68
N GLN A 499 -10.98 -31.45 -10.46
CA GLN A 499 -12.13 -32.26 -10.11
C GLN A 499 -11.81 -33.29 -9.02
N LYS A 500 -10.58 -33.82 -9.01
CA LYS A 500 -10.08 -34.69 -7.92
C LYS A 500 -9.85 -33.90 -6.64
N GLU A 501 -9.40 -32.69 -6.76
CA GLU A 501 -9.19 -31.75 -5.62
C GLU A 501 -10.52 -31.32 -5.00
N ARG A 502 -11.58 -31.08 -5.78
CA ARG A 502 -12.95 -30.84 -5.26
C ARG A 502 -13.46 -32.00 -4.41
N CYS A 503 -13.35 -33.25 -4.88
CA CYS A 503 -13.75 -34.42 -4.11
C CYS A 503 -12.91 -34.60 -2.82
N ALA A 504 -11.64 -34.24 -2.86
CA ALA A 504 -10.79 -34.24 -1.67
C ALA A 504 -11.18 -33.13 -0.67
N ALA A 505 -11.52 -31.95 -1.18
CA ALA A 505 -12.01 -30.83 -0.38
C ALA A 505 -13.33 -31.15 0.32
N GLU A 506 -14.29 -31.81 -0.33
CA GLU A 506 -15.55 -32.22 0.29
C GLU A 506 -15.32 -33.13 1.51
N LYS A 507 -14.41 -34.11 1.39
CA LYS A 507 -14.03 -34.99 2.51
C LYS A 507 -13.37 -34.25 3.67
N LEU A 508 -12.56 -33.24 3.37
CA LEU A 508 -11.94 -32.37 4.38
C LEU A 508 -12.98 -31.49 5.08
N TRP A 509 -13.97 -30.99 4.36
CA TRP A 509 -15.09 -30.25 4.93
C TRP A 509 -15.94 -31.10 5.87
N GLU A 510 -16.23 -32.34 5.53
CA GLU A 510 -16.92 -33.30 6.43
C GLU A 510 -16.14 -33.51 7.73
N LYS A 511 -14.80 -33.61 7.66
CA LYS A 511 -13.93 -33.75 8.83
C LYS A 511 -13.92 -32.47 9.68
N TYR A 512 -13.86 -31.32 9.04
CA TYR A 512 -13.89 -30.02 9.70
C TYR A 512 -15.20 -29.79 10.47
N ASP A 513 -16.33 -30.05 9.83
CA ASP A 513 -17.66 -29.90 10.44
C ASP A 513 -17.85 -30.87 11.61
N LYS A 514 -17.37 -32.11 11.50
CA LYS A 514 -17.38 -33.07 12.63
C LYS A 514 -16.54 -32.59 13.82
N LEU A 515 -15.37 -32.03 13.59
CA LEU A 515 -14.51 -31.47 14.64
C LEU A 515 -15.15 -30.24 15.32
N LYS A 516 -15.86 -29.41 14.57
CA LYS A 516 -16.58 -28.25 15.11
C LYS A 516 -17.75 -28.67 16.00
N ILE A 517 -18.49 -29.69 15.61
CA ILE A 517 -19.58 -30.30 16.41
C ILE A 517 -19.03 -30.87 17.72
N ILE A 518 -17.91 -31.61 17.67
CA ILE A 518 -17.29 -32.19 18.86
C ILE A 518 -16.80 -31.13 19.83
N LYS A 519 -16.21 -30.02 19.32
CA LYS A 519 -15.77 -28.89 20.16
C LYS A 519 -16.95 -28.10 20.73
N GLY A 520 -18.04 -27.95 20.00
CA GLY A 520 -19.28 -27.31 20.44
C GLY A 520 -20.00 -28.12 21.53
N SER A 521 -20.04 -29.44 21.41
CA SER A 521 -20.70 -30.33 22.38
C SER A 521 -19.97 -30.44 23.73
N LYS A 522 -18.68 -30.14 23.81
CA LYS A 522 -17.93 -30.09 25.07
C LYS A 522 -18.24 -28.87 25.95
N LYS A 523 -18.95 -27.86 25.42
CA LYS A 523 -19.33 -26.64 26.16
C LYS A 523 -20.66 -26.74 26.95
N ILE A 524 -21.41 -27.82 26.81
CA ILE A 524 -22.70 -27.98 27.50
C ILE A 524 -22.59 -29.18 28.48
N ARG A 525 -21.92 -28.99 29.60
CA ARG A 525 -22.21 -29.74 30.84
C ARG A 525 -22.76 -28.75 31.85
N PRO A 526 -24.04 -28.85 32.26
CA PRO A 526 -24.55 -28.07 33.36
C PRO A 526 -23.84 -28.52 34.65
N ARG A 527 -23.29 -27.56 35.40
CA ARG A 527 -22.87 -27.79 36.78
C ARG A 527 -24.11 -28.24 37.54
N LYS A 528 -24.12 -29.50 37.99
CA LYS A 528 -25.04 -29.95 39.04
C LYS A 528 -24.70 -29.17 40.33
N ARG A 529 -25.75 -28.70 40.95
CA ARG A 529 -25.78 -28.02 42.25
C ARG A 529 -25.04 -28.76 43.35
#